data_1128ffc7abdc9a6d74b7704ce5eca469
#
_entry.id   1128ffc7abdc9a6d74b7704ce5eca469
#
_cell.length_a   1.000
_cell.length_b   1.000
_cell.length_c   1.000
_cell.angle_alpha   90.00
_cell.angle_beta   90.00
_cell.angle_gamma   90.00
#
_symmetry.space_group_name_H-M   'P 1'
#
loop_
_entity.id
_entity.type
_entity.pdbx_description
1 polymer ?
#
loop_
_entity_poly.entity_id
_entity_poly.type
_entity_poly.pdbx_seq_one_letter_code
_entity_poly.pdbx_strand_id
1 'polypeptide(L)'
;MKKKLIATVMAATMAVTALTGCGSSSASSAKKDIKVPTKPFGDTVKYDPSVEINDGKDISIDLWEWGSDELFQKVIDRYTAIHPNVTINLVDNPWEDYWTKLPLALDGENGPALFNVHNSYHENLINYMAPLDIPVEDLEQDFNGVSAHVIDGKVYYIDYGMMTGSVYYNKEMWKEAGLTDDDIPKTWDEMIEVERSSQSRTETI
;
A
#
# COMPACT_ATOMS: atom_id res chain seq x y z
N MET A 1 19.05 54.21 40.37
CA MET A 1 20.44 53.74 40.10
C MET A 1 20.40 52.88 38.85
N LYS A 2 21.02 53.36 37.82
CA LYS A 2 21.07 52.73 36.49
C LYS A 2 22.22 51.75 36.46
N LYS A 3 22.00 50.47 36.09
CA LYS A 3 23.07 49.56 35.67
C LYS A 3 22.87 49.19 34.23
N LYS A 4 23.71 49.69 33.34
CA LYS A 4 23.87 49.28 31.95
C LYS A 4 24.60 47.92 31.90
N LEU A 5 24.04 46.94 31.22
CA LEU A 5 24.75 45.72 30.84
C LEU A 5 25.29 45.91 29.42
N ILE A 6 26.59 45.81 29.29
CA ILE A 6 27.34 45.82 28.04
C ILE A 6 27.37 44.37 27.51
N ALA A 7 26.84 44.17 26.32
CA ALA A 7 26.95 42.90 25.61
C ALA A 7 28.28 42.87 24.87
N THR A 8 29.16 41.97 25.24
CA THR A 8 30.43 41.69 24.58
C THR A 8 30.17 40.59 23.53
N VAL A 9 30.38 40.95 22.28
CA VAL A 9 30.37 40.00 21.12
C VAL A 9 31.74 39.32 21.11
N MET A 10 31.80 38.02 21.41
CA MET A 10 32.96 37.16 21.16
C MET A 10 32.73 36.39 19.85
N ALA A 11 33.46 36.79 18.82
CA ALA A 11 33.62 35.99 17.61
C ALA A 11 34.65 34.87 17.88
N ALA A 12 34.15 33.63 17.94
CA ALA A 12 35.00 32.46 18.00
C ALA A 12 35.08 31.83 16.60
N THR A 13 36.23 32.02 15.98
CA THR A 13 36.70 31.28 14.78
C THR A 13 36.96 29.83 15.23
N MET A 14 36.14 28.86 14.81
CA MET A 14 36.46 27.45 14.93
C MET A 14 36.99 26.88 13.64
N ALA A 15 38.23 26.42 13.70
CA ALA A 15 38.91 25.69 12.68
C ALA A 15 38.19 24.36 12.38
N VAL A 16 37.99 24.12 11.07
CA VAL A 16 37.47 22.86 10.54
C VAL A 16 38.57 21.82 10.64
N THR A 17 38.45 20.88 11.58
CA THR A 17 39.18 19.63 11.53
C THR A 17 38.28 18.58 10.86
N ALA A 18 38.71 18.19 9.66
CA ALA A 18 38.12 17.06 8.95
C ALA A 18 38.38 15.76 9.71
N LEU A 19 37.34 15.22 10.33
CA LEU A 19 37.32 13.83 10.78
C LEU A 19 36.60 13.00 9.72
N THR A 20 37.39 12.24 9.00
CA THR A 20 36.92 11.13 8.15
C THR A 20 36.32 10.06 9.04
N GLY A 21 35.01 10.05 9.17
CA GLY A 21 34.21 9.00 9.80
C GLY A 21 33.55 8.18 8.71
N CYS A 22 33.97 6.94 8.57
CA CYS A 22 33.35 5.91 7.74
C CYS A 22 31.90 5.66 8.14
N GLY A 23 31.06 5.50 7.14
CA GLY A 23 29.93 4.56 7.19
C GLY A 23 28.59 5.12 7.61
N SER A 24 27.91 5.76 6.68
CA SER A 24 26.47 5.61 6.50
C SER A 24 26.26 5.69 4.98
N SER A 25 26.08 4.57 4.37
CA SER A 25 25.60 4.47 3.01
C SER A 25 24.15 4.96 2.99
N SER A 26 23.98 6.28 2.90
CA SER A 26 22.76 6.84 2.34
C SER A 26 22.73 6.32 0.90
N ALA A 27 21.96 5.27 0.68
CA ALA A 27 21.57 4.90 -0.66
C ALA A 27 20.78 6.09 -1.22
N SER A 28 21.50 6.98 -1.89
CA SER A 28 20.92 7.87 -2.87
C SER A 28 20.29 6.95 -3.91
N SER A 29 19.01 6.63 -3.73
CA SER A 29 18.21 6.04 -4.78
C SER A 29 18.28 7.03 -5.93
N ALA A 30 19.08 6.71 -6.94
CA ALA A 30 19.10 7.45 -8.19
C ALA A 30 17.63 7.51 -8.64
N LYS A 31 17.03 8.71 -8.61
CA LYS A 31 15.70 8.93 -9.16
C LYS A 31 15.76 8.41 -10.60
N LYS A 32 15.17 7.23 -10.84
CA LYS A 32 14.96 6.73 -12.19
C LYS A 32 14.22 7.83 -12.92
N ASP A 33 14.67 8.17 -14.14
CA ASP A 33 13.95 9.10 -15.01
C ASP A 33 12.53 8.54 -15.22
N ILE A 34 11.59 9.04 -14.45
CA ILE A 34 10.18 8.68 -14.56
C ILE A 34 9.62 9.49 -15.71
N LYS A 35 9.19 8.81 -16.76
CA LYS A 35 8.56 9.47 -17.90
C LYS A 35 7.16 9.94 -17.47
N VAL A 36 7.00 11.25 -17.32
CA VAL A 36 5.72 11.88 -16.99
C VAL A 36 4.82 11.86 -18.23
N PRO A 37 3.59 11.33 -18.15
CA PRO A 37 2.63 11.43 -19.24
C PRO A 37 2.20 12.88 -19.47
N THR A 38 1.97 13.24 -20.72
CA THR A 38 1.51 14.60 -21.12
C THR A 38 0.12 14.59 -21.72
N LYS A 39 -0.53 13.43 -21.75
CA LYS A 39 -1.89 13.25 -22.31
C LYS A 39 -2.74 12.52 -21.29
N PRO A 40 -4.08 12.75 -21.30
CA PRO A 40 -5.02 11.95 -20.54
C PRO A 40 -4.84 10.45 -20.83
N PHE A 41 -4.96 9.61 -19.83
CA PHE A 41 -4.87 8.15 -19.94
C PHE A 41 -5.98 7.47 -19.11
N GLY A 42 -6.20 6.20 -19.38
CA GLY A 42 -7.33 5.41 -18.92
C GLY A 42 -8.34 5.18 -20.04
N ASP A 43 -9.02 4.06 -20.01
CA ASP A 43 -10.02 3.73 -21.04
C ASP A 43 -11.36 4.40 -20.72
N THR A 44 -11.87 4.18 -19.54
CA THR A 44 -13.15 4.73 -19.08
C THR A 44 -12.91 5.74 -17.95
N VAL A 45 -12.14 5.36 -16.92
CA VAL A 45 -11.68 6.30 -15.88
C VAL A 45 -10.56 7.16 -16.45
N LYS A 46 -10.91 8.36 -16.84
CA LYS A 46 -9.95 9.29 -17.44
C LYS A 46 -9.13 9.99 -16.36
N TYR A 47 -7.81 9.96 -16.54
CA TYR A 47 -6.88 10.74 -15.76
C TYR A 47 -6.15 11.74 -16.66
N ASP A 48 -6.27 13.01 -16.34
CA ASP A 48 -5.56 14.09 -17.04
C ASP A 48 -4.38 14.57 -16.18
N PRO A 49 -3.13 14.30 -16.59
CA PRO A 49 -1.95 14.73 -15.84
C PRO A 49 -1.75 16.26 -15.81
N SER A 50 -2.52 17.02 -16.59
CA SER A 50 -2.46 18.47 -16.61
C SER A 50 -3.37 19.14 -15.58
N VAL A 51 -4.23 18.36 -14.89
CA VAL A 51 -5.09 18.91 -13.84
C VAL A 51 -4.25 19.40 -12.68
N GLU A 52 -4.48 20.64 -12.29
CA GLU A 52 -3.79 21.29 -11.18
C GLU A 52 -4.37 20.81 -9.84
N ILE A 53 -3.53 20.23 -9.01
CA ILE A 53 -3.92 19.74 -7.68
C ILE A 53 -3.70 20.85 -6.65
N ASN A 54 -4.69 21.09 -5.78
CA ASN A 54 -4.64 22.09 -4.69
C ASN A 54 -4.35 23.53 -5.20
N ASP A 55 -4.90 23.91 -6.36
CA ASP A 55 -4.63 25.20 -7.01
C ASP A 55 -3.13 25.50 -7.19
N GLY A 56 -2.32 24.46 -7.44
CA GLY A 56 -0.86 24.53 -7.59
C GLY A 56 -0.10 24.80 -6.30
N LYS A 57 -0.77 24.89 -5.15
CA LYS A 57 -0.13 25.11 -3.86
C LYS A 57 0.41 23.80 -3.29
N ASP A 58 1.50 23.87 -2.56
CA ASP A 58 2.06 22.71 -1.88
C ASP A 58 1.04 22.10 -0.91
N ILE A 59 0.97 20.77 -0.94
CA ILE A 59 0.15 19.96 -0.03
C ILE A 59 0.93 18.73 0.39
N SER A 60 0.78 18.35 1.66
CA SER A 60 1.33 17.12 2.21
C SER A 60 0.20 16.30 2.81
N ILE A 61 0.12 15.02 2.43
CA ILE A 61 -0.85 14.06 2.93
C ILE A 61 -0.16 12.77 3.36
N ASP A 62 -0.78 12.06 4.29
CA ASP A 62 -0.30 10.75 4.72
C ASP A 62 -1.10 9.65 4.01
N LEU A 63 -0.40 8.62 3.58
CA LEU A 63 -0.95 7.33 3.14
C LEU A 63 -0.54 6.25 4.12
N TRP A 64 -1.53 5.68 4.81
CA TRP A 64 -1.29 4.55 5.71
C TRP A 64 -1.53 3.22 5.01
N GLU A 65 -0.56 2.32 5.16
CA GLU A 65 -0.61 0.99 4.56
C GLU A 65 0.03 -0.06 5.48
N TRP A 66 0.02 -1.33 5.06
CA TRP A 66 0.67 -2.47 5.74
C TRP A 66 1.34 -3.39 4.71
N GLY A 67 2.66 -3.60 4.87
CA GLY A 67 3.41 -4.66 4.17
C GLY A 67 3.51 -4.56 2.64
N SER A 68 3.24 -3.39 2.07
CA SER A 68 3.34 -3.14 0.62
C SER A 68 4.09 -1.85 0.29
N ASP A 69 4.97 -1.42 1.17
CA ASP A 69 5.72 -0.16 1.11
C ASP A 69 6.47 0.04 -0.23
N GLU A 70 7.16 -0.99 -0.73
CA GLU A 70 7.83 -0.91 -2.03
C GLU A 70 6.88 -0.66 -3.20
N LEU A 71 5.69 -1.22 -3.17
CA LEU A 71 4.68 -1.03 -4.21
C LEU A 71 4.16 0.41 -4.17
N PHE A 72 3.72 0.85 -3.00
CA PHE A 72 3.16 2.19 -2.83
C PHE A 72 4.21 3.26 -3.07
N GLN A 73 5.46 3.06 -2.66
CA GLN A 73 6.52 4.02 -2.96
C GLN A 73 6.70 4.22 -4.47
N LYS A 74 6.62 3.15 -5.28
CA LYS A 74 6.69 3.27 -6.74
C LYS A 74 5.50 4.05 -7.33
N VAL A 75 4.31 3.86 -6.77
CA VAL A 75 3.11 4.62 -7.18
C VAL A 75 3.25 6.09 -6.79
N ILE A 76 3.68 6.36 -5.56
CA ILE A 76 3.93 7.71 -5.05
C ILE A 76 4.95 8.44 -5.92
N ASP A 77 6.09 7.81 -6.23
CA ASP A 77 7.14 8.40 -7.05
C ASP A 77 6.63 8.80 -8.45
N ARG A 78 5.75 7.97 -9.03
CA ARG A 78 5.13 8.27 -10.33
C ARG A 78 4.11 9.41 -10.24
N TYR A 79 3.30 9.43 -9.19
CA TYR A 79 2.30 10.46 -8.98
C TYR A 79 2.94 11.82 -8.70
N THR A 80 3.92 11.87 -7.80
CA THR A 80 4.61 13.12 -7.44
C THR A 80 5.51 13.65 -8.57
N ALA A 81 5.96 12.80 -9.50
CA ALA A 81 6.61 13.24 -10.73
C ALA A 81 5.66 14.00 -11.67
N ILE A 82 4.35 13.69 -11.60
CA ILE A 82 3.30 14.39 -12.36
C ILE A 82 2.86 15.65 -11.60
N HIS A 83 2.68 15.55 -10.29
CA HIS A 83 2.22 16.62 -9.41
C HIS A 83 3.29 16.96 -8.36
N PRO A 84 4.29 17.76 -8.72
CA PRO A 84 5.45 18.03 -7.84
C PRO A 84 5.12 18.86 -6.59
N ASN A 85 3.96 19.52 -6.57
CA ASN A 85 3.46 20.25 -5.41
C ASN A 85 2.77 19.32 -4.37
N VAL A 86 2.62 18.02 -4.67
CA VAL A 86 2.02 17.05 -3.75
C VAL A 86 3.12 16.22 -3.09
N THR A 87 3.12 16.18 -1.77
CA THR A 87 3.92 15.26 -0.97
C THR A 87 3.02 14.18 -0.37
N ILE A 88 3.35 12.92 -0.57
CA ILE A 88 2.65 11.79 0.04
C ILE A 88 3.62 11.09 0.98
N ASN A 89 3.34 11.15 2.28
CA ASN A 89 4.11 10.48 3.30
C ASN A 89 3.58 9.06 3.47
N LEU A 90 4.38 8.08 3.09
CA LEU A 90 4.03 6.67 3.27
C LEU A 90 4.30 6.27 4.72
N VAL A 91 3.28 5.75 5.40
CA VAL A 91 3.37 5.24 6.77
C VAL A 91 3.02 3.76 6.75
N ASP A 92 4.08 2.92 6.81
CA ASP A 92 3.92 1.48 6.96
C ASP A 92 3.64 1.13 8.42
N ASN A 93 2.59 0.35 8.63
CA ASN A 93 2.19 -0.14 9.94
C ASN A 93 2.18 -1.67 9.94
N PRO A 94 2.66 -2.34 10.99
CA PRO A 94 2.46 -3.77 11.14
C PRO A 94 0.98 -4.15 11.10
N TRP A 95 0.64 -5.24 10.43
CA TRP A 95 -0.73 -5.73 10.26
C TRP A 95 -1.52 -5.79 11.56
N GLU A 96 -0.92 -6.31 12.63
CA GLU A 96 -1.56 -6.50 13.92
C GLU A 96 -1.95 -5.17 14.58
N ASP A 97 -1.14 -4.14 14.37
CA ASP A 97 -1.34 -2.81 14.94
C ASP A 97 -2.29 -1.96 14.12
N TYR A 98 -2.29 -2.14 12.82
CA TYR A 98 -2.98 -1.27 11.85
C TYR A 98 -4.46 -1.10 12.18
N TRP A 99 -5.16 -2.22 12.41
CA TRP A 99 -6.61 -2.25 12.64
C TRP A 99 -7.04 -1.67 14.00
N THR A 100 -6.09 -1.52 14.91
CA THR A 100 -6.32 -0.85 16.19
C THR A 100 -5.97 0.63 16.11
N LYS A 101 -4.89 0.98 15.41
CA LYS A 101 -4.40 2.35 15.30
C LYS A 101 -5.21 3.20 14.33
N LEU A 102 -5.61 2.63 13.18
CA LEU A 102 -6.29 3.38 12.13
C LEU A 102 -7.61 4.02 12.60
N PRO A 103 -8.57 3.30 13.22
CA PRO A 103 -9.79 3.93 13.69
C PRO A 103 -9.54 5.07 14.69
N LEU A 104 -8.57 4.88 15.60
CA LEU A 104 -8.22 5.93 16.58
C LEU A 104 -7.61 7.17 15.91
N ALA A 105 -6.83 6.98 14.86
CA ALA A 105 -6.27 8.09 14.09
C ALA A 105 -7.35 8.82 13.29
N LEU A 106 -8.28 8.08 12.71
CA LEU A 106 -9.40 8.63 11.92
C LEU A 106 -10.42 9.38 12.79
N ASP A 107 -10.62 8.97 14.06
CA ASP A 107 -11.42 9.71 15.03
C ASP A 107 -10.74 11.02 15.49
N GLY A 108 -9.44 11.13 15.29
CA GLY A 108 -8.65 12.32 15.63
C GLY A 108 -8.61 13.36 14.51
N GLU A 109 -8.05 14.53 14.82
CA GLU A 109 -7.91 15.64 13.87
C GLU A 109 -6.75 15.41 12.87
N ASN A 110 -5.87 14.44 13.11
CA ASN A 110 -4.65 14.20 12.35
C ASN A 110 -4.60 12.79 11.74
N GLY A 111 -5.75 12.24 11.39
CA GLY A 111 -5.83 10.96 10.68
C GLY A 111 -5.25 11.02 9.26
N PRO A 112 -4.88 9.87 8.67
CA PRO A 112 -4.38 9.83 7.30
C PRO A 112 -5.45 10.25 6.29
N ALA A 113 -5.04 10.98 5.25
CA ALA A 113 -5.94 11.35 4.16
C ALA A 113 -6.22 10.16 3.22
N LEU A 114 -5.28 9.23 3.13
CA LEU A 114 -5.39 8.00 2.35
C LEU A 114 -5.01 6.81 3.24
N PHE A 115 -5.73 5.72 3.13
CA PHE A 115 -5.43 4.51 3.88
C PHE A 115 -5.90 3.26 3.14
N ASN A 116 -5.19 2.17 3.36
CA ASN A 116 -5.56 0.87 2.83
C ASN A 116 -6.69 0.23 3.64
N VAL A 117 -7.55 -0.49 2.94
CA VAL A 117 -8.68 -1.21 3.53
C VAL A 117 -8.59 -2.68 3.16
N HIS A 118 -8.74 -3.54 4.14
CA HIS A 118 -8.97 -4.95 3.90
C HIS A 118 -10.48 -5.23 3.95
N ASN A 119 -10.97 -6.09 3.08
CA ASN A 119 -12.40 -6.40 2.96
C ASN A 119 -13.06 -6.88 4.26
N SER A 120 -12.32 -7.49 5.19
CA SER A 120 -12.84 -7.89 6.51
C SER A 120 -13.08 -6.73 7.47
N TYR A 121 -12.59 -5.51 7.17
CA TYR A 121 -12.67 -4.35 8.05
C TYR A 121 -13.40 -3.16 7.45
N HIS A 122 -13.83 -3.24 6.20
CA HIS A 122 -14.41 -2.09 5.49
C HIS A 122 -15.67 -1.55 6.17
N GLU A 123 -16.53 -2.41 6.73
CA GLU A 123 -17.76 -1.97 7.39
C GLU A 123 -17.51 -1.02 8.56
N ASN A 124 -16.41 -1.23 9.29
CA ASN A 124 -16.03 -0.37 10.41
C ASN A 124 -15.41 0.95 9.97
N LEU A 125 -14.93 1.03 8.72
CA LEU A 125 -14.19 2.18 8.20
C LEU A 125 -15.00 3.04 7.23
N ILE A 126 -16.13 2.54 6.74
CA ILE A 126 -16.91 3.21 5.70
C ILE A 126 -17.34 4.65 6.07
N ASN A 127 -17.62 4.90 7.35
CA ASN A 127 -18.03 6.22 7.82
C ASN A 127 -16.90 7.28 7.79
N TYR A 128 -15.66 6.83 7.62
CA TYR A 128 -14.48 7.70 7.49
C TYR A 128 -14.07 7.94 6.03
N MET A 129 -14.73 7.27 5.09
CA MET A 129 -14.38 7.33 3.67
C MET A 129 -15.28 8.31 2.92
N ALA A 130 -14.69 9.08 2.04
CA ALA A 130 -15.44 9.81 1.01
C ALA A 130 -15.72 8.89 -0.18
N PRO A 131 -16.90 8.95 -0.78
CA PRO A 131 -17.15 8.22 -2.02
C PRO A 131 -16.29 8.74 -3.15
N LEU A 132 -15.91 7.86 -4.07
CA LEU A 132 -15.26 8.24 -5.30
C LEU A 132 -16.26 8.99 -6.18
N ASP A 133 -15.85 10.12 -6.73
CA ASP A 133 -16.66 10.91 -7.67
C ASP A 133 -16.44 10.42 -9.12
N ILE A 134 -16.66 9.13 -9.31
CA ILE A 134 -16.52 8.42 -10.59
C ILE A 134 -17.74 7.51 -10.73
N PRO A 135 -18.41 7.50 -11.90
CA PRO A 135 -19.52 6.58 -12.16
C PRO A 135 -19.13 5.13 -11.93
N VAL A 136 -20.02 4.35 -11.32
CA VAL A 136 -19.78 2.92 -11.02
C VAL A 136 -19.49 2.15 -12.30
N GLU A 137 -20.26 2.40 -13.36
CA GLU A 137 -20.10 1.78 -14.67
C GLU A 137 -18.73 2.05 -15.31
N ASP A 138 -18.12 3.20 -15.04
CA ASP A 138 -16.79 3.54 -15.54
C ASP A 138 -15.72 2.79 -14.76
N LEU A 139 -15.88 2.69 -13.43
CA LEU A 139 -14.98 1.92 -12.57
C LEU A 139 -15.02 0.42 -12.90
N GLU A 140 -16.21 -0.15 -13.17
CA GLU A 140 -16.38 -1.57 -13.50
C GLU A 140 -15.67 -1.98 -14.80
N GLN A 141 -15.44 -1.05 -15.71
CA GLN A 141 -14.71 -1.34 -16.94
C GLN A 141 -13.19 -1.38 -16.73
N ASP A 142 -12.66 -0.55 -15.86
CA ASP A 142 -11.22 -0.40 -15.65
C ASP A 142 -10.69 -1.20 -14.46
N PHE A 143 -11.54 -1.58 -13.49
CA PHE A 143 -11.16 -2.26 -12.27
C PHE A 143 -11.98 -3.53 -12.02
N ASN A 144 -11.33 -4.56 -11.47
CA ASN A 144 -12.00 -5.78 -11.05
C ASN A 144 -12.62 -5.61 -9.67
N GLY A 145 -13.71 -6.32 -9.40
CA GLY A 145 -14.31 -6.42 -8.07
C GLY A 145 -15.18 -5.23 -7.65
N VAL A 146 -15.31 -4.19 -8.46
CA VAL A 146 -16.03 -2.95 -8.14
C VAL A 146 -17.46 -3.22 -7.66
N SER A 147 -18.19 -4.12 -8.33
CA SER A 147 -19.57 -4.45 -7.98
C SER A 147 -19.73 -5.00 -6.56
N ALA A 148 -18.68 -5.62 -6.01
CA ALA A 148 -18.67 -6.10 -4.61
C ALA A 148 -18.49 -4.96 -3.59
N HIS A 149 -18.12 -3.77 -4.02
CA HIS A 149 -17.82 -2.62 -3.17
C HIS A 149 -18.82 -1.46 -3.34
N VAL A 150 -19.91 -1.70 -4.05
CA VAL A 150 -20.98 -0.70 -4.21
C VAL A 150 -21.85 -0.66 -2.96
N ILE A 151 -21.89 0.49 -2.30
CA ILE A 151 -22.70 0.75 -1.12
C ILE A 151 -23.58 1.97 -1.42
N ASP A 152 -24.89 1.78 -1.40
CA ASP A 152 -25.89 2.82 -1.72
C ASP A 152 -25.62 3.52 -3.08
N GLY A 153 -25.22 2.73 -4.08
CA GLY A 153 -24.92 3.21 -5.44
C GLY A 153 -23.62 3.98 -5.58
N LYS A 154 -22.73 3.91 -4.60
CA LYS A 154 -21.42 4.59 -4.59
C LYS A 154 -20.30 3.61 -4.31
N VAL A 155 -19.10 3.92 -4.78
CA VAL A 155 -17.85 3.20 -4.50
C VAL A 155 -16.97 4.08 -3.62
N TYR A 156 -16.42 3.52 -2.55
CA TYR A 156 -15.59 4.25 -1.58
C TYR A 156 -14.13 3.84 -1.65
N TYR A 157 -13.83 2.68 -2.21
CA TYR A 157 -12.47 2.16 -2.40
C TYR A 157 -12.43 1.21 -3.59
N ILE A 158 -11.27 1.00 -4.14
CA ILE A 158 -11.01 0.06 -5.24
C ILE A 158 -9.89 -0.90 -4.85
N ASP A 159 -9.94 -2.11 -5.40
CA ASP A 159 -8.88 -3.09 -5.18
C ASP A 159 -7.64 -2.73 -5.99
N TYR A 160 -6.49 -2.71 -5.34
CA TYR A 160 -5.19 -2.58 -6.01
C TYR A 160 -4.52 -3.94 -6.28
N GLY A 161 -5.10 -5.03 -5.81
CA GLY A 161 -4.65 -6.38 -6.04
C GLY A 161 -5.74 -7.40 -5.74
N MET A 162 -5.66 -8.54 -6.40
CA MET A 162 -6.52 -9.68 -6.13
C MET A 162 -5.72 -10.80 -5.50
N MET A 163 -6.25 -11.38 -4.43
CA MET A 163 -5.72 -12.62 -3.84
C MET A 163 -6.59 -13.78 -4.25
N THR A 164 -5.96 -14.80 -4.82
CA THR A 164 -6.63 -16.07 -5.10
C THR A 164 -6.19 -17.11 -4.08
N GLY A 165 -7.14 -17.79 -3.46
CA GLY A 165 -6.87 -18.98 -2.67
C GLY A 165 -6.48 -20.13 -3.60
N SER A 166 -5.38 -20.81 -3.30
CA SER A 166 -4.93 -21.99 -4.04
C SER A 166 -4.51 -23.09 -3.07
N VAL A 167 -4.75 -24.32 -3.45
CA VAL A 167 -4.26 -25.46 -2.70
C VAL A 167 -2.88 -25.85 -3.25
N TYR A 168 -1.90 -25.93 -2.36
CA TYR A 168 -0.54 -26.35 -2.68
C TYR A 168 -0.27 -27.71 -2.05
N TYR A 169 0.48 -28.56 -2.75
CA TYR A 169 0.93 -29.83 -2.21
C TYR A 169 2.44 -30.00 -2.42
N ASN A 170 3.09 -30.70 -1.49
CA ASN A 170 4.49 -31.06 -1.62
C ASN A 170 4.62 -32.26 -2.56
N LYS A 171 5.29 -32.08 -3.70
CA LYS A 171 5.43 -33.11 -4.73
C LYS A 171 6.23 -34.33 -4.28
N GLU A 172 7.18 -34.17 -3.37
CA GLU A 172 7.96 -35.30 -2.84
C GLU A 172 7.09 -36.15 -1.93
N MET A 173 6.40 -35.51 -0.96
CA MET A 173 5.46 -36.21 -0.07
C MET A 173 4.31 -36.87 -0.86
N TRP A 174 3.84 -36.20 -1.94
CA TRP A 174 2.82 -36.77 -2.83
C TRP A 174 3.25 -38.09 -3.44
N LYS A 175 4.47 -38.15 -3.96
CA LYS A 175 5.09 -39.38 -4.51
C LYS A 175 5.34 -40.43 -3.44
N GLU A 176 5.82 -40.02 -2.25
CA GLU A 176 6.04 -40.92 -1.12
C GLU A 176 4.74 -41.59 -0.66
N ALA A 177 3.62 -40.86 -0.74
CA ALA A 177 2.29 -41.42 -0.51
C ALA A 177 1.78 -42.32 -1.66
N GLY A 178 2.59 -42.53 -2.71
CA GLY A 178 2.24 -43.34 -3.87
C GLY A 178 1.20 -42.69 -4.78
N LEU A 179 1.09 -41.37 -4.74
CA LEU A 179 0.18 -40.58 -5.56
C LEU A 179 0.91 -40.06 -6.80
N THR A 180 0.17 -39.88 -7.89
CA THR A 180 0.62 -39.43 -9.19
C THR A 180 -0.07 -38.11 -9.60
N ASP A 181 0.27 -37.55 -10.76
CA ASP A 181 -0.39 -36.38 -11.29
C ASP A 181 -1.87 -36.64 -11.65
N ASP A 182 -2.26 -37.89 -11.90
CA ASP A 182 -3.64 -38.29 -12.16
C ASP A 182 -4.53 -38.23 -10.89
N ASP A 183 -3.89 -38.30 -9.72
CA ASP A 183 -4.55 -38.25 -8.42
C ASP A 183 -4.79 -36.81 -7.94
N ILE A 184 -4.39 -35.77 -8.71
CA ILE A 184 -4.60 -34.37 -8.36
C ILE A 184 -6.09 -34.04 -8.34
N PRO A 185 -6.67 -33.70 -7.16
CA PRO A 185 -8.10 -33.51 -7.02
C PRO A 185 -8.56 -32.22 -7.75
N LYS A 186 -9.71 -32.31 -8.40
CA LYS A 186 -10.37 -31.19 -9.09
C LYS A 186 -11.59 -30.70 -8.36
N THR A 187 -12.04 -31.45 -7.37
CA THR A 187 -13.19 -31.12 -6.50
C THR A 187 -12.85 -31.36 -5.03
N TRP A 188 -13.64 -30.80 -4.14
CA TRP A 188 -13.49 -31.01 -2.71
C TRP A 188 -13.73 -32.47 -2.30
N ASP A 189 -14.67 -33.16 -2.95
CA ASP A 189 -14.93 -34.57 -2.70
C ASP A 189 -13.72 -35.44 -3.06
N GLU A 190 -13.13 -35.22 -4.23
CA GLU A 190 -11.88 -35.88 -4.63
C GLU A 190 -10.74 -35.58 -3.66
N MET A 191 -10.63 -34.33 -3.16
CA MET A 191 -9.63 -33.96 -2.16
C MET A 191 -9.77 -34.78 -0.88
N ILE A 192 -10.99 -34.96 -0.38
CA ILE A 192 -11.28 -35.77 0.80
C ILE A 192 -10.93 -37.25 0.55
N GLU A 193 -11.19 -37.78 -0.65
CA GLU A 193 -10.84 -39.16 -1.02
C GLU A 193 -9.33 -39.37 -1.07
N VAL A 194 -8.60 -38.44 -1.64
CA VAL A 194 -7.13 -38.45 -1.68
C VAL A 194 -6.54 -38.41 -0.28
N GLU A 195 -7.06 -37.55 0.60
CA GLU A 195 -6.63 -37.48 2.00
C GLU A 195 -6.83 -38.83 2.72
N ARG A 196 -8.03 -39.41 2.63
CA ARG A 196 -8.33 -40.72 3.25
C ARG A 196 -7.45 -41.83 2.72
N SER A 197 -7.22 -41.88 1.41
CA SER A 197 -6.39 -42.90 0.77
C SER A 197 -4.92 -42.77 1.14
N SER A 198 -4.40 -41.57 1.33
CA SER A 198 -3.02 -41.33 1.74
C SER A 198 -2.77 -41.71 3.20
N GLN A 199 -3.71 -41.43 4.10
CA GLN A 199 -3.61 -41.80 5.51
C GLN A 199 -3.57 -43.33 5.69
N SER A 200 -4.42 -44.08 4.99
CA SER A 200 -4.44 -45.55 5.06
C SER A 200 -3.16 -46.20 4.57
N ARG A 201 -2.39 -45.57 3.69
CA ARG A 201 -1.10 -46.08 3.18
C ARG A 201 0.04 -45.78 4.15
N THR A 202 -0.02 -44.65 4.89
CA THR A 202 1.02 -44.26 5.85
C THR A 202 0.95 -45.07 7.16
N GLU A 203 -0.21 -45.58 7.54
CA GLU A 203 -0.40 -46.44 8.71
C GLU A 203 0.05 -47.90 8.50
N THR A 204 0.42 -48.26 7.26
CA THR A 204 0.78 -49.64 6.90
C THR A 204 2.32 -49.82 6.78
N ILE A 205 3.12 -48.77 7.05
CA ILE A 205 4.58 -48.77 7.09
C ILE A 205 5.05 -48.68 8.54
#